data_739fa036462d5efbb0488b259343a135
#
_entry.id   739fa036462d5efbb0488b259343a135
#
_cell.length_a   1.000
_cell.length_b   1.000
_cell.length_c   1.000
_cell.angle_alpha   90.00
_cell.angle_beta   90.00
_cell.angle_gamma   90.00
#
_symmetry.space_group_name_H-M   'P 1'
#
loop_
_entity.id
_entity.type
_entity.pdbx_description
1 polymer ?
#
loop_
_entity_poly.entity_id
_entity_poly.type
_entity_poly.pdbx_seq_one_letter_code
_entity_poly.pdbx_strand_id
1 'polypeptide(L)'
;GITPIERLIGYDGITISSSKEGTQYSLTKEEIFLAVAAQIPDGNGGWKANDHASWSDINPDLPNKKIDIMIPPTTSGTRDAFVELIMHEVCKKNYGMAKKEYKARCHAVRTDNQHVVQMGENDNLIIEKLLNDPDRLGVFGFSFLDQNRDRVHASIIDGVLPEFETIADGSYGVSRPLYYYIKKEHIDNGSTSIIRAQNRIQSCPHQAFLSGTLESLKTNSHKLLVVNSVF
;
A
#
# COMPACT_ATOMS: atom_id res chain seq x y z
N GLY A 1 13.76 30.63 -9.37
CA GLY A 1 13.02 29.49 -8.81
C GLY A 1 13.39 28.22 -9.55
N ILE A 2 13.11 27.06 -8.94
CA ILE A 2 13.30 25.74 -9.60
C ILE A 2 11.97 25.38 -10.25
N THR A 3 11.98 25.01 -11.53
CA THR A 3 10.79 24.53 -12.24
C THR A 3 10.83 22.99 -12.30
N PRO A 4 10.00 22.27 -11.52
CA PRO A 4 9.94 20.82 -11.59
C PRO A 4 9.16 20.38 -12.83
N ILE A 5 9.65 19.34 -13.49
CA ILE A 5 8.92 18.60 -14.55
C ILE A 5 8.58 17.23 -13.99
N GLU A 6 7.29 16.95 -13.94
CA GLU A 6 6.75 15.67 -13.51
C GLU A 6 6.72 14.67 -14.67
N ARG A 7 7.06 13.41 -14.38
CA ARG A 7 6.97 12.29 -15.32
C ARG A 7 6.44 11.05 -14.61
N LEU A 8 5.34 10.51 -15.12
CA LEU A 8 4.82 9.21 -14.70
C LEU A 8 5.80 8.11 -15.11
N ILE A 9 6.11 7.21 -14.18
CA ILE A 9 7.02 6.07 -14.39
C ILE A 9 6.33 4.71 -14.24
N GLY A 10 5.17 4.66 -13.64
CA GLY A 10 4.43 3.42 -13.44
C GLY A 10 3.38 3.56 -12.34
N TYR A 11 2.90 2.43 -11.88
CA TYR A 11 1.93 2.34 -10.80
C TYR A 11 2.44 1.41 -9.71
N ASP A 12 2.06 1.67 -8.47
CA ASP A 12 2.33 0.85 -7.31
C ASP A 12 1.02 0.38 -6.70
N GLY A 13 0.92 -0.91 -6.40
CA GLY A 13 -0.24 -1.49 -5.73
C GLY A 13 0.15 -1.99 -4.35
N ILE A 14 -0.70 -1.72 -3.36
CA ILE A 14 -0.55 -2.26 -2.00
C ILE A 14 -1.47 -3.46 -1.86
N THR A 15 -0.93 -4.58 -1.43
CA THR A 15 -1.66 -5.84 -1.30
C THR A 15 -1.81 -6.25 0.16
N ILE A 16 -2.90 -6.95 0.44
CA ILE A 16 -3.13 -7.66 1.70
C ILE A 16 -3.17 -9.14 1.34
N SER A 17 -2.22 -9.89 1.84
CA SER A 17 -1.98 -11.25 1.35
C SER A 17 -1.87 -12.24 2.49
N SER A 18 -2.18 -13.49 2.21
CA SER A 18 -2.03 -14.65 3.10
C SER A 18 -1.21 -15.76 2.43
N SER A 19 -0.80 -16.76 3.19
CA SER A 19 -0.30 -18.02 2.63
C SER A 19 -1.31 -18.63 1.67
N LYS A 20 -0.85 -19.33 0.63
CA LYS A 20 -1.74 -20.11 -0.26
C LYS A 20 -2.54 -21.19 0.46
N GLU A 21 -2.07 -21.65 1.60
CA GLU A 21 -2.78 -22.61 2.46
C GLU A 21 -3.85 -21.94 3.32
N GLY A 22 -3.82 -20.61 3.42
CA GLY A 22 -4.76 -19.82 4.19
C GLY A 22 -5.99 -19.40 3.41
N THR A 23 -6.85 -18.65 4.08
CA THR A 23 -8.06 -18.10 3.46
C THR A 23 -7.70 -16.99 2.48
N GLN A 24 -8.21 -17.07 1.25
CA GLN A 24 -8.24 -15.92 0.36
C GLN A 24 -9.46 -15.07 0.72
N TYR A 25 -9.23 -13.94 1.34
CA TYR A 25 -10.30 -13.03 1.73
C TYR A 25 -10.82 -12.21 0.55
N SER A 26 -12.11 -11.90 0.58
CA SER A 26 -12.73 -10.84 -0.21
C SER A 26 -13.20 -9.77 0.76
N LEU A 27 -12.54 -8.62 0.77
CA LEU A 27 -12.71 -7.56 1.76
C LEU A 27 -13.04 -6.24 1.07
N THR A 28 -13.84 -5.43 1.73
CA THR A 28 -13.97 -4.02 1.40
C THR A 28 -12.90 -3.19 2.09
N LYS A 29 -12.60 -2.00 1.58
CA LYS A 29 -11.72 -1.04 2.28
C LYS A 29 -12.25 -0.68 3.66
N GLU A 30 -13.57 -0.63 3.84
CA GLU A 30 -14.19 -0.36 5.13
C GLU A 30 -13.95 -1.49 6.13
N GLU A 31 -14.08 -2.75 5.74
CA GLU A 31 -13.76 -3.88 6.61
C GLU A 31 -12.29 -3.90 7.02
N ILE A 32 -11.39 -3.58 6.09
CA ILE A 32 -9.96 -3.44 6.40
C ILE A 32 -9.73 -2.30 7.39
N PHE A 33 -10.38 -1.15 7.18
CA PHE A 33 -10.32 -0.02 8.09
C PHE A 33 -10.80 -0.43 9.50
N LEU A 34 -11.96 -1.07 9.60
CA LEU A 34 -12.52 -1.54 10.87
C LEU A 34 -11.63 -2.60 11.55
N ALA A 35 -10.86 -3.36 10.79
CA ALA A 35 -9.90 -4.32 11.34
C ALA A 35 -8.65 -3.64 11.93
N VAL A 36 -8.14 -2.57 11.29
CA VAL A 36 -6.81 -2.03 11.62
C VAL A 36 -6.80 -0.67 12.32
N ALA A 37 -7.88 0.11 12.24
CA ALA A 37 -7.95 1.44 12.84
C ALA A 37 -7.85 1.37 14.36
N ALA A 38 -7.15 2.34 14.97
CA ALA A 38 -7.10 2.45 16.43
C ALA A 38 -8.44 2.85 17.04
N GLN A 39 -9.24 3.61 16.28
CA GLN A 39 -10.60 4.03 16.67
C GLN A 39 -11.56 3.74 15.52
N ILE A 40 -12.78 3.37 15.89
CA ILE A 40 -13.88 3.09 14.97
C ILE A 40 -15.14 3.86 15.38
N PRO A 41 -16.11 4.07 14.46
CA PRO A 41 -17.39 4.65 14.83
C PRO A 41 -18.11 3.84 15.90
N ASP A 42 -18.77 4.53 16.84
CA ASP A 42 -19.52 3.90 17.93
C ASP A 42 -21.00 3.62 17.60
N GLY A 43 -21.41 3.95 16.36
CA GLY A 43 -22.80 3.82 15.90
C GLY A 43 -23.75 4.94 16.36
N ASN A 44 -23.29 5.84 17.24
CA ASN A 44 -24.07 6.96 17.78
C ASN A 44 -23.55 8.33 17.33
N GLY A 45 -22.73 8.34 16.27
CA GLY A 45 -22.10 9.55 15.73
C GLY A 45 -20.78 9.92 16.42
N GLY A 46 -20.30 9.13 17.37
CA GLY A 46 -19.02 9.25 18.04
C GLY A 46 -18.00 8.21 17.57
N TRP A 47 -16.89 8.15 18.28
CA TRP A 47 -15.78 7.22 18.03
C TRP A 47 -15.37 6.52 19.32
N LYS A 48 -15.10 5.22 19.22
CA LYS A 48 -14.60 4.40 20.34
C LYS A 48 -13.27 3.73 19.97
N ALA A 49 -12.55 3.22 20.98
CA ALA A 49 -11.43 2.33 20.72
C ALA A 49 -11.90 1.11 19.95
N ASN A 50 -11.07 0.62 19.03
CA ASN A 50 -11.40 -0.56 18.24
C ASN A 50 -11.34 -1.81 19.12
N ASP A 51 -12.48 -2.47 19.27
CA ASP A 51 -12.67 -3.68 20.06
C ASP A 51 -12.96 -4.94 19.22
N HIS A 52 -12.93 -4.84 17.89
CA HIS A 52 -13.09 -6.00 17.03
C HIS A 52 -11.92 -6.98 17.20
N ALA A 53 -12.23 -8.25 17.46
CA ALA A 53 -11.23 -9.30 17.67
C ALA A 53 -11.19 -10.30 16.51
N SER A 54 -12.33 -10.52 15.85
CA SER A 54 -12.49 -11.43 14.71
C SER A 54 -13.04 -10.71 13.50
N TRP A 55 -12.85 -11.31 12.32
CA TRP A 55 -13.42 -10.79 11.08
C TRP A 55 -14.95 -10.82 11.11
N SER A 56 -15.55 -11.83 11.78
CA SER A 56 -17.00 -11.93 11.95
C SER A 56 -17.59 -10.85 12.88
N ASP A 57 -16.78 -10.19 13.71
CA ASP A 57 -17.23 -9.03 14.51
C ASP A 57 -17.46 -7.81 13.61
N ILE A 58 -16.77 -7.74 12.48
CA ILE A 58 -16.89 -6.66 11.49
C ILE A 58 -18.05 -6.95 10.52
N ASN A 59 -18.06 -8.16 9.98
CA ASN A 59 -19.09 -8.63 9.05
C ASN A 59 -19.36 -10.12 9.31
N PRO A 60 -20.61 -10.51 9.69
CA PRO A 60 -20.97 -11.90 9.98
C PRO A 60 -20.75 -12.88 8.80
N ASP A 61 -20.68 -12.36 7.56
CA ASP A 61 -20.42 -13.18 6.37
C ASP A 61 -18.93 -13.53 6.21
N LEU A 62 -18.04 -12.85 6.95
CA LEU A 62 -16.62 -13.15 6.96
C LEU A 62 -16.31 -14.33 7.91
N PRO A 63 -15.19 -15.04 7.70
CA PRO A 63 -14.80 -16.15 8.56
C PRO A 63 -14.68 -15.73 10.03
N ASN A 64 -15.16 -16.58 10.94
CA ASN A 64 -14.94 -16.39 12.36
C ASN A 64 -13.48 -16.74 12.72
N LYS A 65 -12.54 -15.92 12.25
CA LYS A 65 -11.11 -16.02 12.50
C LYS A 65 -10.63 -14.75 13.15
N LYS A 66 -9.63 -14.87 14.01
CA LYS A 66 -8.97 -13.73 14.65
C LYS A 66 -8.43 -12.75 13.60
N ILE A 67 -8.60 -11.46 13.82
CA ILE A 67 -7.88 -10.44 13.08
C ILE A 67 -6.41 -10.52 13.47
N ASP A 68 -5.54 -10.85 12.52
CA ASP A 68 -4.08 -10.87 12.72
C ASP A 68 -3.42 -10.37 11.43
N ILE A 69 -3.03 -9.10 11.43
CA ILE A 69 -2.50 -8.40 10.25
C ILE A 69 -1.12 -7.85 10.56
N MET A 70 -0.14 -8.23 9.75
CA MET A 70 1.20 -7.65 9.76
C MET A 70 1.26 -6.47 8.81
N ILE A 71 1.76 -5.35 9.31
CA ILE A 71 1.88 -4.11 8.55
C ILE A 71 3.31 -3.59 8.57
N PRO A 72 3.77 -2.89 7.51
CA PRO A 72 5.08 -2.25 7.51
C PRO A 72 5.22 -1.18 8.60
N PRO A 73 6.45 -0.82 8.95
CA PRO A 73 6.71 0.22 9.96
C PRO A 73 6.30 1.62 9.46
N THR A 74 6.19 2.56 10.36
CA THR A 74 5.80 3.95 10.04
C THR A 74 6.82 4.71 9.17
N THR A 75 8.02 4.16 8.99
CA THR A 75 9.05 4.69 8.07
C THR A 75 8.89 4.20 6.63
N SER A 76 7.99 3.23 6.40
CA SER A 76 7.78 2.61 5.09
C SER A 76 6.82 3.39 4.20
N GLY A 77 7.19 3.61 2.94
CA GLY A 77 6.29 4.18 1.93
C GLY A 77 5.07 3.30 1.62
N THR A 78 5.18 1.97 1.78
CA THR A 78 4.06 1.03 1.70
C THR A 78 3.04 1.28 2.81
N ARG A 79 3.52 1.59 4.02
CA ARG A 79 2.66 1.96 5.14
C ARG A 79 1.90 3.26 4.87
N ASP A 80 2.58 4.28 4.36
CA ASP A 80 1.96 5.56 4.02
C ASP A 80 0.89 5.37 2.96
N ALA A 81 1.18 4.60 1.89
CA ALA A 81 0.23 4.28 0.85
C ALA A 81 -0.99 3.51 1.38
N PHE A 82 -0.78 2.52 2.25
CA PHE A 82 -1.86 1.78 2.89
C PHE A 82 -2.80 2.71 3.68
N VAL A 83 -2.25 3.60 4.49
CA VAL A 83 -3.05 4.57 5.27
C VAL A 83 -3.79 5.53 4.34
N GLU A 84 -3.14 6.03 3.30
CA GLU A 84 -3.75 6.98 2.36
C GLU A 84 -4.88 6.34 1.54
N LEU A 85 -4.60 5.20 0.92
CA LEU A 85 -5.50 4.56 -0.07
C LEU A 85 -6.65 3.78 0.57
N ILE A 86 -6.51 3.38 1.84
CA ILE A 86 -7.57 2.67 2.56
C ILE A 86 -8.14 3.54 3.66
N MET A 87 -7.36 3.89 4.67
CA MET A 87 -7.91 4.50 5.88
C MET A 87 -8.44 5.90 5.65
N HIS A 88 -7.68 6.77 4.94
CA HIS A 88 -8.15 8.12 4.62
C HIS A 88 -9.32 8.10 3.63
N GLU A 89 -9.29 7.18 2.65
CA GLU A 89 -10.38 7.02 1.68
C GLU A 89 -11.70 6.65 2.37
N VAL A 90 -11.68 5.67 3.28
CA VAL A 90 -12.85 5.24 4.06
C VAL A 90 -13.39 6.41 4.88
N CYS A 91 -12.53 7.11 5.63
CA CYS A 91 -12.97 8.23 6.44
C CYS A 91 -13.58 9.36 5.63
N LYS A 92 -13.05 9.63 4.45
CA LYS A 92 -13.57 10.63 3.53
C LYS A 92 -14.89 10.20 2.90
N LYS A 93 -14.96 8.98 2.37
CA LYS A 93 -16.11 8.51 1.58
C LYS A 93 -17.25 7.99 2.45
N ASN A 94 -16.94 7.15 3.43
CA ASN A 94 -17.96 6.47 4.22
C ASN A 94 -18.41 7.32 5.42
N TYR A 95 -17.52 8.11 6.01
CA TYR A 95 -17.83 8.92 7.19
C TYR A 95 -17.89 10.43 6.92
N GLY A 96 -17.70 10.86 5.66
CA GLY A 96 -17.88 12.26 5.24
C GLY A 96 -16.93 13.25 5.91
N MET A 97 -15.79 12.79 6.43
CA MET A 97 -14.88 13.62 7.21
C MET A 97 -14.11 14.63 6.37
N ALA A 98 -13.88 15.82 6.91
CA ALA A 98 -12.98 16.81 6.32
C ALA A 98 -11.50 16.36 6.46
N LYS A 99 -10.63 16.79 5.53
CA LYS A 99 -9.22 16.39 5.47
C LYS A 99 -8.47 16.54 6.81
N LYS A 100 -8.74 17.58 7.58
CA LYS A 100 -8.14 17.81 8.90
C LYS A 100 -8.56 16.76 9.93
N GLU A 101 -9.82 16.33 9.87
CA GLU A 101 -10.40 15.39 10.82
C GLU A 101 -9.94 13.96 10.56
N TYR A 102 -9.97 13.49 9.30
CA TYR A 102 -9.54 12.13 9.02
C TYR A 102 -8.04 11.94 9.20
N LYS A 103 -7.19 12.96 8.93
CA LYS A 103 -5.77 12.89 9.28
C LYS A 103 -5.54 12.73 10.79
N ALA A 104 -6.37 13.37 11.62
CA ALA A 104 -6.24 13.26 13.06
C ALA A 104 -6.78 11.94 13.63
N ARG A 105 -7.89 11.41 13.08
CA ARG A 105 -8.59 10.25 13.63
C ARG A 105 -8.25 8.94 12.90
N CYS A 106 -8.15 8.96 11.59
CA CYS A 106 -8.04 7.77 10.75
C CYS A 106 -6.61 7.43 10.33
N HIS A 107 -5.62 8.19 10.74
CA HIS A 107 -4.22 7.87 10.48
C HIS A 107 -3.68 6.82 11.45
N ALA A 108 -4.25 6.76 12.65
CA ALA A 108 -3.78 5.88 13.70
C ALA A 108 -4.25 4.43 13.47
N VAL A 109 -3.30 3.53 13.37
CA VAL A 109 -3.52 2.09 13.33
C VAL A 109 -3.36 1.53 14.74
N ARG A 110 -4.08 0.44 15.04
CA ARG A 110 -3.94 -0.29 16.30
C ARG A 110 -2.47 -0.67 16.54
N THR A 111 -2.03 -0.58 17.79
CA THR A 111 -0.69 -0.95 18.22
C THR A 111 -0.75 -1.97 19.37
N ASP A 112 -1.80 -2.80 19.36
CA ASP A 112 -2.05 -3.78 20.42
C ASP A 112 -1.13 -5.02 20.33
N ASN A 113 -0.39 -5.18 19.23
CA ASN A 113 0.46 -6.34 18.93
C ASN A 113 -0.25 -7.71 19.00
N GLN A 114 -1.56 -7.69 19.07
CA GLN A 114 -2.40 -8.88 19.09
C GLN A 114 -3.17 -9.07 17.79
N HIS A 115 -3.68 -7.97 17.21
CA HIS A 115 -4.48 -7.96 16.00
C HIS A 115 -3.76 -7.25 14.86
N VAL A 116 -2.98 -6.21 15.17
CA VAL A 116 -2.13 -5.54 14.20
C VAL A 116 -0.70 -5.51 14.71
N VAL A 117 0.19 -6.17 13.98
CA VAL A 117 1.60 -6.31 14.32
C VAL A 117 2.43 -5.47 13.37
N GLN A 118 3.13 -4.48 13.91
CA GLN A 118 4.09 -3.73 13.11
C GLN A 118 5.34 -4.56 12.87
N MET A 119 5.68 -4.74 11.59
CA MET A 119 6.88 -5.48 11.16
C MET A 119 8.04 -4.50 10.85
N GLY A 120 9.23 -5.04 10.61
CA GLY A 120 10.33 -4.29 10.01
C GLY A 120 10.13 -4.08 8.50
N GLU A 121 11.09 -3.41 7.85
CA GLU A 121 11.04 -3.14 6.41
C GLU A 121 11.38 -4.34 5.51
N ASN A 122 11.68 -5.50 6.11
CA ASN A 122 12.03 -6.72 5.38
C ASN A 122 10.78 -7.55 5.06
N ASP A 123 10.26 -7.43 3.86
CA ASP A 123 9.08 -8.15 3.40
C ASP A 123 9.26 -9.69 3.39
N ASN A 124 10.51 -10.20 3.28
CA ASN A 124 10.77 -11.64 3.36
C ASN A 124 10.35 -12.22 4.73
N LEU A 125 10.55 -11.45 5.81
CA LEU A 125 10.11 -11.88 7.14
C LEU A 125 8.59 -11.95 7.26
N ILE A 126 7.87 -11.11 6.51
CA ILE A 126 6.41 -11.18 6.45
C ILE A 126 5.99 -12.49 5.79
N ILE A 127 6.57 -12.83 4.63
CA ILE A 127 6.27 -14.09 3.93
C ILE A 127 6.55 -15.31 4.82
N GLU A 128 7.70 -15.37 5.47
CA GLU A 128 8.02 -16.49 6.38
C GLU A 128 6.98 -16.65 7.49
N LYS A 129 6.50 -15.53 8.05
CA LYS A 129 5.48 -15.58 9.09
C LYS A 129 4.10 -16.00 8.56
N LEU A 130 3.76 -15.62 7.31
CA LEU A 130 2.53 -16.06 6.65
C LEU A 130 2.54 -17.56 6.36
N LEU A 131 3.68 -18.12 6.01
CA LEU A 131 3.82 -19.56 5.78
C LEU A 131 3.73 -20.38 7.08
N ASN A 132 4.19 -19.81 8.19
CA ASN A 132 4.10 -20.46 9.50
C ASN A 132 2.72 -20.30 10.15
N ASP A 133 1.92 -19.34 9.72
CA ASP A 133 0.57 -19.08 10.23
C ASP A 133 -0.34 -18.68 9.07
N PRO A 134 -1.01 -19.67 8.43
CA PRO A 134 -1.84 -19.42 7.24
C PRO A 134 -3.05 -18.51 7.48
N ASP A 135 -3.49 -18.33 8.72
CA ASP A 135 -4.62 -17.47 9.05
C ASP A 135 -4.24 -15.97 9.15
N ARG A 136 -2.95 -15.70 9.17
CA ARG A 136 -2.39 -14.35 9.25
C ARG A 136 -2.40 -13.64 7.90
N LEU A 137 -2.57 -12.32 7.95
CA LEU A 137 -2.46 -11.44 6.77
C LEU A 137 -1.20 -10.58 6.85
N GLY A 138 -0.64 -10.24 5.70
CA GLY A 138 0.51 -9.35 5.57
C GLY A 138 0.26 -8.25 4.53
N VAL A 139 0.69 -7.03 4.83
CA VAL A 139 0.61 -5.88 3.93
C VAL A 139 1.97 -5.62 3.31
N PHE A 140 2.05 -5.64 1.98
CA PHE A 140 3.26 -5.34 1.21
C PHE A 140 2.93 -4.90 -0.22
N GLY A 141 3.96 -4.47 -0.95
CA GLY A 141 3.80 -4.02 -2.33
C GLY A 141 3.49 -5.15 -3.30
N PHE A 142 2.74 -4.85 -4.36
CA PHE A 142 2.39 -5.82 -5.42
C PHE A 142 3.61 -6.50 -6.04
N SER A 143 4.69 -5.79 -6.22
CA SER A 143 5.92 -6.36 -6.78
C SER A 143 6.44 -7.54 -5.97
N PHE A 144 6.25 -7.49 -4.66
CA PHE A 144 6.69 -8.55 -3.76
C PHE A 144 5.71 -9.74 -3.79
N LEU A 145 4.40 -9.48 -3.90
CA LEU A 145 3.41 -10.51 -4.17
C LEU A 145 3.74 -11.25 -5.48
N ASP A 146 4.01 -10.51 -6.55
CA ASP A 146 4.27 -11.07 -7.88
C ASP A 146 5.47 -12.02 -7.91
N GLN A 147 6.51 -11.69 -7.14
CA GLN A 147 7.70 -12.55 -7.00
C GLN A 147 7.48 -13.78 -6.11
N ASN A 148 6.38 -13.86 -5.35
CA ASN A 148 6.09 -14.93 -4.40
C ASN A 148 4.71 -15.57 -4.62
N ARG A 149 4.16 -15.49 -5.83
CA ARG A 149 2.85 -16.05 -6.18
C ARG A 149 2.74 -17.57 -6.03
N ASP A 150 3.85 -18.26 -5.94
CA ASP A 150 3.91 -19.69 -5.61
C ASP A 150 3.60 -19.98 -4.14
N ARG A 151 3.82 -19.03 -3.24
CA ARG A 151 3.77 -19.18 -1.78
C ARG A 151 2.60 -18.43 -1.13
N VAL A 152 2.21 -17.30 -1.68
CA VAL A 152 1.18 -16.40 -1.14
C VAL A 152 0.15 -16.02 -2.20
N HIS A 153 -1.02 -15.61 -1.76
CA HIS A 153 -2.06 -15.02 -2.59
C HIS A 153 -2.61 -13.73 -1.96
N ALA A 154 -3.07 -12.81 -2.80
CA ALA A 154 -3.69 -11.60 -2.33
C ALA A 154 -5.16 -11.78 -2.01
N SER A 155 -5.66 -10.98 -1.08
CA SER A 155 -7.08 -10.75 -0.89
C SER A 155 -7.66 -9.95 -2.06
N ILE A 156 -8.92 -10.21 -2.37
CA ILE A 156 -9.73 -9.39 -3.27
C ILE A 156 -10.17 -8.16 -2.48
N ILE A 157 -9.98 -6.95 -3.01
CA ILE A 157 -10.38 -5.71 -2.33
C ILE A 157 -11.41 -4.98 -3.20
N ASP A 158 -12.57 -4.66 -2.62
CA ASP A 158 -13.72 -4.07 -3.31
C ASP A 158 -14.09 -4.82 -4.61
N GLY A 159 -13.99 -6.17 -4.58
CA GLY A 159 -14.29 -7.05 -5.71
C GLY A 159 -13.18 -7.14 -6.77
N VAL A 160 -12.03 -6.50 -6.58
CA VAL A 160 -10.93 -6.50 -7.55
C VAL A 160 -9.70 -7.19 -6.97
N LEU A 161 -9.14 -8.15 -7.73
CA LEU A 161 -7.88 -8.80 -7.40
C LEU A 161 -6.71 -7.92 -7.86
N PRO A 162 -5.64 -7.75 -7.06
CA PRO A 162 -4.43 -7.06 -7.50
C PRO A 162 -3.69 -7.89 -8.54
N GLU A 163 -3.82 -7.47 -9.78
CA GLU A 163 -3.10 -7.96 -10.94
C GLU A 163 -2.38 -6.80 -11.61
N PHE A 164 -1.42 -7.12 -12.50
CA PHE A 164 -0.70 -6.09 -13.23
C PHE A 164 -1.65 -5.14 -13.96
N GLU A 165 -2.63 -5.71 -14.67
CA GLU A 165 -3.60 -4.97 -15.48
C GLU A 165 -4.50 -4.09 -14.61
N THR A 166 -5.03 -4.61 -13.50
CA THR A 166 -5.94 -3.88 -12.62
C THR A 166 -5.25 -2.77 -11.84
N ILE A 167 -3.94 -2.89 -11.61
CA ILE A 167 -3.11 -1.83 -11.02
C ILE A 167 -2.79 -0.77 -12.06
N ALA A 168 -2.41 -1.18 -13.29
CA ALA A 168 -2.02 -0.26 -14.34
C ALA A 168 -3.19 0.57 -14.89
N ASP A 169 -4.39 0.02 -14.96
CA ASP A 169 -5.61 0.73 -15.40
C ASP A 169 -6.32 1.47 -14.25
N GLY A 170 -5.87 1.26 -12.99
CA GLY A 170 -6.43 1.92 -11.82
C GLY A 170 -7.74 1.31 -11.31
N SER A 171 -8.19 0.16 -11.84
CA SER A 171 -9.40 -0.54 -11.34
C SER A 171 -9.17 -1.16 -9.96
N TYR A 172 -7.92 -1.56 -9.64
CA TYR A 172 -7.56 -1.93 -8.28
C TYR A 172 -7.42 -0.69 -7.40
N GLY A 173 -8.42 -0.43 -6.57
CA GLY A 173 -8.56 0.80 -5.81
C GLY A 173 -7.47 1.06 -4.74
N VAL A 174 -6.55 0.11 -4.51
CA VAL A 174 -5.38 0.28 -3.61
C VAL A 174 -4.11 0.40 -4.43
N SER A 175 -4.17 1.17 -5.51
CA SER A 175 -3.05 1.50 -6.38
C SER A 175 -2.88 3.02 -6.50
N ARG A 176 -1.67 3.43 -6.83
CA ARG A 176 -1.31 4.85 -7.05
C ARG A 176 -0.29 5.00 -8.17
N PRO A 177 -0.33 6.11 -8.91
CA PRO A 177 0.72 6.43 -9.86
C PRO A 177 2.02 6.79 -9.13
N LEU A 178 3.14 6.39 -9.72
CA LEU A 178 4.48 6.78 -9.30
C LEU A 178 5.05 7.81 -10.26
N TYR A 179 5.59 8.89 -9.71
CA TYR A 179 6.18 9.96 -10.48
C TYR A 179 7.64 10.19 -10.09
N TYR A 180 8.43 10.65 -11.04
CA TYR A 180 9.69 11.30 -10.73
C TYR A 180 9.67 12.77 -11.18
N TYR A 181 10.47 13.58 -10.52
CA TYR A 181 10.57 15.01 -10.78
C TYR A 181 11.98 15.38 -11.24
N ILE A 182 12.08 16.11 -12.34
CA ILE A 182 13.33 16.61 -12.90
C ILE A 182 13.31 18.12 -12.84
N LYS A 183 14.46 18.74 -12.51
CA LYS A 183 14.62 20.19 -12.70
C LYS A 183 14.71 20.49 -14.20
N LYS A 184 13.88 21.42 -14.69
CA LYS A 184 13.86 21.83 -16.11
C LYS A 184 15.27 22.24 -16.59
N GLU A 185 15.99 22.99 -15.75
CA GLU A 185 17.32 23.49 -16.05
C GLU A 185 18.35 22.38 -16.30
N HIS A 186 18.13 21.16 -15.76
CA HIS A 186 19.00 20.01 -16.03
C HIS A 186 18.73 19.36 -17.40
N ILE A 187 17.53 19.51 -17.93
CA ILE A 187 17.19 19.02 -19.28
C ILE A 187 17.76 19.95 -20.33
N ASP A 188 17.59 21.26 -20.13
CA ASP A 188 18.05 22.29 -21.07
C ASP A 188 19.59 22.31 -21.21
N ASN A 189 20.30 21.88 -20.16
CA ASN A 189 21.77 21.78 -20.16
C ASN A 189 22.32 20.43 -20.71
N GLY A 190 21.48 19.62 -21.37
CA GLY A 190 21.93 18.43 -22.11
C GLY A 190 22.48 17.30 -21.24
N SER A 191 22.02 17.13 -20.01
CA SER A 191 22.44 16.04 -19.12
C SER A 191 22.05 14.68 -19.69
N THR A 192 22.97 14.05 -20.40
CA THR A 192 22.82 12.79 -21.16
C THR A 192 22.36 11.63 -20.26
N SER A 193 22.64 11.68 -18.97
CA SER A 193 22.22 10.66 -17.98
C SER A 193 20.70 10.66 -17.73
N ILE A 194 20.08 11.83 -17.73
CA ILE A 194 18.63 12.00 -17.53
C ILE A 194 17.87 11.52 -18.76
N ILE A 195 18.35 11.85 -19.96
CA ILE A 195 17.77 11.41 -21.23
C ILE A 195 17.88 9.87 -21.37
N ARG A 196 19.00 9.27 -20.96
CA ARG A 196 19.15 7.81 -20.94
C ARG A 196 18.22 7.13 -19.95
N ALA A 197 17.98 7.71 -18.77
CA ALA A 197 17.01 7.20 -17.80
C ALA A 197 15.58 7.25 -18.36
N GLN A 198 15.20 8.36 -19.00
CA GLN A 198 13.92 8.52 -19.69
C GLN A 198 13.71 7.45 -20.77
N ASN A 199 14.70 7.24 -21.64
CA ASN A 199 14.61 6.28 -22.73
C ASN A 199 14.53 4.83 -22.22
N ARG A 200 15.24 4.50 -21.14
CA ARG A 200 15.12 3.17 -20.49
C ARG A 200 13.76 2.92 -19.90
N ILE A 201 13.15 3.93 -19.24
CA ILE A 201 11.81 3.84 -18.67
C ILE A 201 10.76 3.66 -19.79
N GLN A 202 10.88 4.42 -20.89
CA GLN A 202 9.96 4.34 -22.02
C GLN A 202 10.12 3.07 -22.87
N SER A 203 11.29 2.43 -22.85
CA SER A 203 11.56 1.21 -23.63
C SER A 203 11.18 -0.09 -22.90
N CYS A 204 10.64 -0.04 -21.68
CA CYS A 204 10.16 -1.19 -20.93
C CYS A 204 8.63 -1.27 -20.97
N PRO A 205 8.02 -1.93 -21.99
CA PRO A 205 6.58 -1.95 -22.18
C PRO A 205 5.80 -2.82 -21.19
N HIS A 206 6.46 -3.53 -20.26
CA HIS A 206 5.83 -4.53 -19.39
C HIS A 206 6.26 -4.48 -17.91
N GLN A 207 6.65 -3.31 -17.39
CA GLN A 207 6.99 -3.25 -15.97
C GLN A 207 6.09 -2.27 -15.22
N ALA A 208 5.12 -2.83 -14.46
CA ALA A 208 4.79 -2.26 -13.18
C ALA A 208 6.13 -2.14 -12.44
N PHE A 209 6.58 -0.92 -12.17
CA PHE A 209 7.93 -0.71 -11.67
C PHE A 209 8.07 -1.36 -10.29
N LEU A 210 8.83 -2.43 -10.26
CA LEU A 210 9.28 -3.08 -9.06
C LEU A 210 10.15 -2.11 -8.26
N SER A 211 9.90 -1.98 -6.98
CA SER A 211 10.68 -1.15 -6.05
C SER A 211 12.21 -1.41 -6.13
N GLY A 212 12.62 -2.61 -6.54
CA GLY A 212 14.02 -2.99 -6.76
C GLY A 212 14.74 -2.25 -7.91
N THR A 213 14.02 -1.71 -8.89
CA THR A 213 14.65 -0.97 -9.99
C THR A 213 14.98 0.47 -9.61
N LEU A 214 14.29 1.04 -8.63
CA LEU A 214 14.58 2.37 -8.07
C LEU A 214 15.88 2.38 -7.27
N GLU A 215 16.25 1.29 -6.60
CA GLU A 215 17.54 1.19 -5.91
C GLU A 215 18.73 1.16 -6.88
N SER A 216 18.58 0.54 -8.05
CA SER A 216 19.66 0.54 -9.06
C SER A 216 19.90 1.91 -9.71
N LEU A 217 18.93 2.83 -9.64
CA LEU A 217 19.05 4.21 -10.10
C LEU A 217 19.69 5.14 -9.06
N LYS A 218 19.75 4.72 -7.77
CA LYS A 218 20.38 5.49 -6.68
C LYS A 218 21.91 5.47 -6.71
N THR A 219 22.55 4.57 -7.45
CA THR A 219 24.00 4.29 -7.34
C THR A 219 24.91 5.14 -8.21
N ASN A 220 24.40 6.09 -9.01
CA ASN A 220 25.27 7.01 -9.79
C ASN A 220 24.93 8.48 -9.51
N SER A 221 25.65 9.02 -8.56
CA SER A 221 26.14 10.41 -8.36
C SER A 221 25.41 11.60 -9.00
N HIS A 222 24.08 11.64 -9.10
CA HIS A 222 23.36 12.91 -9.25
C HIS A 222 21.99 12.73 -8.62
N LYS A 223 21.68 13.59 -7.65
CA LYS A 223 20.44 13.56 -6.83
C LYS A 223 19.18 13.47 -7.70
N LEU A 224 18.75 12.26 -7.98
CA LEU A 224 17.40 11.97 -8.41
C LEU A 224 16.54 12.01 -7.13
N LEU A 225 15.76 13.05 -6.96
CA LEU A 225 14.83 13.14 -5.85
C LEU A 225 13.59 12.35 -6.24
N VAL A 226 13.49 11.10 -5.81
CA VAL A 226 12.21 10.38 -5.81
C VAL A 226 11.43 10.88 -4.59
N VAL A 227 10.53 11.82 -4.82
CA VAL A 227 9.60 12.27 -3.79
C VAL A 227 8.34 11.44 -3.99
N ASN A 228 8.07 10.53 -3.07
CA ASN A 228 6.72 10.03 -2.88
C ASN A 228 5.86 11.25 -2.57
N SER A 229 5.03 11.68 -3.53
CA SER A 229 4.17 12.84 -3.32
C SER A 229 3.14 12.51 -2.27
N VAL A 230 3.36 13.02 -1.08
CA VAL A 230 2.33 13.23 -0.07
C VAL A 230 1.81 14.65 -0.28
N PHE A 231 0.65 14.81 -0.88
CA PHE A 231 -0.18 16.00 -0.77
C PHE A 231 -1.60 15.62 -0.40
#